data_f8033d3c4c6179466f50d9d64c8fbd2b
#
_entry.id   f8033d3c4c6179466f50d9d64c8fbd2b
#
_cell.length_a   1.000
_cell.length_b   1.000
_cell.length_c   1.000
_cell.angle_alpha   90.00
_cell.angle_beta   90.00
_cell.angle_gamma   90.00
#
_symmetry.space_group_name_H-M   'P 1'
#
loop_
_entity.id
_entity.type
_entity.pdbx_description
1 polymer ?
#
loop_
_entity_poly.entity_id
_entity_poly.type
_entity_poly.pdbx_seq_one_letter_code
_entity_poly.pdbx_strand_id
1 'polypeptide(L)'
;MNKKMKVAIIVILVGAVAIAAAVGVWYYKTKFYIPDKGGMERDLSDTVVSCSYSTGGGMDGGSMNMRIYLNEKNEVWFKYYNQPYIGAEEESASFQIDAEALEKIRRKCKEFGVLNWGELRASELQLLDAPITSVSFTYGDNEYYSVNSSRELPKNSAGFFSAFYEILDEYNTQGGN
;
A
#
# COMPACT_ATOMS: atom_id res chain seq x y z
N MET A 1 -58.51 7.18 -3.87
CA MET A 1 -57.38 6.94 -4.82
C MET A 1 -57.69 5.66 -5.59
N ASN A 2 -57.73 5.76 -6.91
CA ASN A 2 -58.11 4.65 -7.80
C ASN A 2 -57.01 3.54 -7.75
N LYS A 3 -57.41 2.24 -7.86
CA LYS A 3 -56.47 1.09 -7.82
C LYS A 3 -55.30 1.23 -8.83
N LYS A 4 -55.60 1.75 -10.03
CA LYS A 4 -54.59 2.03 -11.07
C LYS A 4 -53.57 3.08 -10.63
N MET A 5 -54.00 4.11 -9.90
CA MET A 5 -53.10 5.16 -9.41
C MET A 5 -52.19 4.65 -8.27
N LYS A 6 -52.68 3.75 -7.40
CA LYS A 6 -51.85 3.10 -6.38
C LYS A 6 -50.74 2.25 -7.02
N VAL A 7 -51.08 1.46 -8.05
CA VAL A 7 -50.10 0.63 -8.76
C VAL A 7 -49.04 1.50 -9.47
N ALA A 8 -49.44 2.59 -10.12
CA ALA A 8 -48.51 3.49 -10.77
C ALA A 8 -47.53 4.13 -9.77
N ILE A 9 -48.00 4.56 -8.59
CA ILE A 9 -47.14 5.11 -7.54
C ILE A 9 -46.13 4.07 -7.04
N ILE A 10 -46.58 2.82 -6.82
CA ILE A 10 -45.66 1.74 -6.38
C ILE A 10 -44.60 1.47 -7.42
N VAL A 11 -44.96 1.40 -8.70
CA VAL A 11 -43.97 1.17 -9.78
C VAL A 11 -42.94 2.31 -9.87
N ILE A 12 -43.40 3.56 -9.71
CA ILE A 12 -42.47 4.73 -9.70
C ILE A 12 -41.54 4.67 -8.50
N LEU A 13 -42.04 4.35 -7.30
CA LEU A 13 -41.23 4.24 -6.09
C LEU A 13 -40.17 3.11 -6.22
N VAL A 14 -40.55 1.94 -6.70
CA VAL A 14 -39.66 0.81 -6.90
C VAL A 14 -38.58 1.19 -7.95
N GLY A 15 -38.98 1.85 -9.03
CA GLY A 15 -38.02 2.35 -10.04
C GLY A 15 -37.03 3.36 -9.48
N ALA A 16 -37.50 4.31 -8.66
CA ALA A 16 -36.65 5.30 -8.01
C ALA A 16 -35.63 4.67 -7.03
N VAL A 17 -36.08 3.68 -6.24
CA VAL A 17 -35.18 2.93 -5.34
C VAL A 17 -34.13 2.13 -6.12
N ALA A 18 -34.51 1.49 -7.20
CA ALA A 18 -33.58 0.72 -8.06
C ALA A 18 -32.51 1.64 -8.70
N ILE A 19 -32.92 2.82 -9.17
CA ILE A 19 -32.00 3.83 -9.74
C ILE A 19 -31.06 4.35 -8.64
N ALA A 20 -31.56 4.68 -7.46
CA ALA A 20 -30.74 5.15 -6.35
C ALA A 20 -29.72 4.09 -5.91
N ALA A 21 -30.12 2.82 -5.86
CA ALA A 21 -29.20 1.71 -5.55
C ALA A 21 -28.14 1.54 -6.65
N ALA A 22 -28.51 1.61 -7.93
CA ALA A 22 -27.56 1.50 -9.05
C ALA A 22 -26.56 2.67 -9.06
N VAL A 23 -27.02 3.90 -8.81
CA VAL A 23 -26.16 5.09 -8.69
C VAL A 23 -25.26 4.97 -7.46
N GLY A 24 -25.76 4.48 -6.34
CA GLY A 24 -24.96 4.25 -5.12
C GLY A 24 -23.88 3.22 -5.35
N VAL A 25 -24.19 2.10 -6.00
CA VAL A 25 -23.19 1.07 -6.38
C VAL A 25 -22.18 1.61 -7.38
N TRP A 26 -22.63 2.36 -8.39
CA TRP A 26 -21.74 3.00 -9.36
C TRP A 26 -20.80 4.00 -8.70
N TYR A 27 -21.33 4.88 -7.83
CA TYR A 27 -20.55 5.85 -7.06
C TYR A 27 -19.54 5.17 -6.14
N TYR A 28 -19.96 4.11 -5.44
CA TYR A 28 -19.06 3.31 -4.61
C TYR A 28 -17.94 2.67 -5.44
N LYS A 29 -18.28 2.05 -6.57
CA LYS A 29 -17.28 1.46 -7.48
C LYS A 29 -16.35 2.50 -8.08
N THR A 30 -16.81 3.69 -8.42
CA THR A 30 -15.94 4.72 -9.00
C THR A 30 -15.07 5.44 -7.99
N LYS A 31 -15.54 5.58 -6.74
CA LYS A 31 -14.77 6.28 -5.70
C LYS A 31 -13.98 5.38 -4.77
N PHE A 32 -14.47 4.16 -4.51
CA PHE A 32 -13.91 3.26 -3.50
C PHE A 32 -13.50 1.91 -4.05
N TYR A 33 -13.89 1.59 -5.28
CA TYR A 33 -13.47 0.36 -5.92
C TYR A 33 -12.05 0.55 -6.42
N ILE A 34 -11.11 -0.10 -5.75
CA ILE A 34 -9.78 -0.38 -6.27
C ILE A 34 -9.99 -1.47 -7.31
N PRO A 35 -9.84 -1.18 -8.62
CA PRO A 35 -9.99 -2.24 -9.60
C PRO A 35 -8.90 -3.27 -9.34
N ASP A 36 -9.28 -4.51 -9.37
CA ASP A 36 -8.44 -5.71 -9.26
C ASP A 36 -7.50 -5.85 -10.50
N LYS A 37 -7.08 -4.72 -11.05
CA LYS A 37 -6.17 -4.63 -12.19
C LYS A 37 -4.75 -4.49 -11.66
N GLY A 38 -4.17 -5.61 -11.34
CA GLY A 38 -2.79 -5.70 -10.90
C GLY A 38 -2.57 -6.58 -9.68
N GLY A 39 -3.62 -7.11 -9.07
CA GLY A 39 -3.47 -8.18 -8.10
C GLY A 39 -2.86 -9.40 -8.81
N MET A 40 -1.83 -9.97 -8.23
CA MET A 40 -1.29 -11.23 -8.75
C MET A 40 -2.35 -12.31 -8.65
N GLU A 41 -2.57 -13.09 -9.73
CA GLU A 41 -3.51 -14.21 -9.73
C GLU A 41 -3.18 -15.28 -8.69
N ARG A 42 -1.94 -15.29 -8.18
CA ARG A 42 -1.46 -16.19 -7.13
C ARG A 42 -0.72 -15.42 -6.04
N ASP A 43 -0.84 -15.91 -4.82
CA ASP A 43 -0.08 -15.39 -3.69
C ASP A 43 1.41 -15.79 -3.82
N LEU A 44 2.25 -14.84 -4.14
CA LEU A 44 3.71 -15.01 -4.23
C LEU A 44 4.45 -14.49 -2.98
N SER A 45 3.74 -14.22 -1.89
CA SER A 45 4.34 -13.65 -0.68
C SER A 45 5.53 -14.47 -0.18
N ASP A 46 5.48 -15.78 -0.30
CA ASP A 46 6.56 -16.69 0.14
C ASP A 46 7.81 -16.63 -0.75
N THR A 47 7.73 -16.02 -1.94
CA THR A 47 8.84 -15.88 -2.88
C THR A 47 9.43 -14.47 -2.93
N VAL A 48 8.97 -13.57 -2.05
CA VAL A 48 9.50 -12.20 -1.94
C VAL A 48 10.97 -12.27 -1.51
N VAL A 49 11.85 -11.73 -2.33
CA VAL A 49 13.29 -11.61 -2.05
C VAL A 49 13.71 -10.18 -1.71
N SER A 50 12.88 -9.21 -2.03
CA SER A 50 13.07 -7.81 -1.62
C SER A 50 11.72 -7.14 -1.43
N CYS A 51 11.62 -6.34 -0.38
CA CYS A 51 10.48 -5.45 -0.15
C CYS A 51 11.01 -4.07 0.24
N SER A 52 10.50 -3.02 -0.39
CA SER A 52 10.80 -1.64 0.01
C SER A 52 9.53 -0.86 0.29
N TYR A 53 9.63 -0.02 1.30
CA TYR A 53 8.67 0.98 1.68
C TYR A 53 9.30 2.36 1.56
N SER A 54 8.66 3.25 0.83
CA SER A 54 9.13 4.61 0.70
C SER A 54 7.99 5.60 0.83
N THR A 55 8.31 6.75 1.39
CA THR A 55 7.43 7.91 1.38
C THR A 55 8.26 9.13 1.03
N GLY A 56 7.70 10.04 0.25
CA GLY A 56 8.44 11.24 -0.15
C GLY A 56 7.60 12.16 -1.01
N GLY A 57 8.16 13.31 -1.32
CA GLY A 57 7.44 14.39 -1.97
C GLY A 57 6.66 15.24 -0.96
N GLY A 58 5.69 16.00 -1.46
CA GLY A 58 5.01 17.02 -0.68
C GLY A 58 5.80 18.33 -0.68
N MET A 59 5.25 19.35 -0.03
CA MET A 59 5.80 20.71 -0.04
C MET A 59 7.22 20.79 0.54
N ASP A 60 7.55 19.96 1.51
CA ASP A 60 8.84 19.97 2.19
C ASP A 60 9.90 19.16 1.44
N GLY A 61 9.49 18.35 0.44
CA GLY A 61 10.37 17.55 -0.41
C GLY A 61 11.18 16.49 0.31
N GLY A 62 10.79 16.15 1.55
CA GLY A 62 11.44 15.09 2.32
C GLY A 62 11.22 13.72 1.70
N SER A 63 12.09 12.76 2.04
CA SER A 63 11.96 11.38 1.58
C SER A 63 12.49 10.40 2.61
N MET A 64 11.83 9.27 2.72
CA MET A 64 12.25 8.14 3.54
C MET A 64 12.15 6.86 2.71
N ASN A 65 13.12 5.99 2.85
CA ASN A 65 13.11 4.67 2.24
C ASN A 65 13.62 3.63 3.23
N MET A 66 12.88 2.55 3.36
CA MET A 66 13.29 1.35 4.09
C MET A 66 13.21 0.17 3.14
N ARG A 67 14.25 -0.64 3.09
CA ARG A 67 14.32 -1.80 2.22
C ARG A 67 14.91 -3.00 2.94
N ILE A 68 14.21 -4.13 2.87
CA ILE A 68 14.74 -5.44 3.23
C ILE A 68 14.96 -6.25 1.96
N TYR A 69 16.09 -6.95 1.86
CA TYR A 69 16.42 -7.70 0.66
C TYR A 69 17.44 -8.82 0.91
N LEU A 70 17.39 -9.85 0.07
CA LEU A 70 18.46 -10.83 -0.06
C LEU A 70 19.56 -10.29 -0.96
N ASN A 71 20.82 -10.39 -0.53
CA ASN A 71 21.96 -10.12 -1.40
C ASN A 71 22.34 -11.37 -2.22
N GLU A 72 23.38 -11.25 -3.04
CA GLU A 72 23.89 -12.35 -3.88
C GLU A 72 24.41 -13.55 -3.09
N LYS A 73 24.70 -13.38 -1.79
CA LYS A 73 25.14 -14.44 -0.88
C LYS A 73 23.99 -15.07 -0.09
N ASN A 74 22.73 -14.72 -0.41
CA ASN A 74 21.55 -15.10 0.34
C ASN A 74 21.55 -14.62 1.81
N GLU A 75 22.24 -13.52 2.09
CA GLU A 75 22.17 -12.85 3.39
C GLU A 75 21.07 -11.81 3.35
N VAL A 76 20.31 -11.66 4.43
CA VAL A 76 19.25 -10.65 4.55
C VAL A 76 19.85 -9.34 5.04
N TRP A 77 19.58 -8.28 4.31
CA TRP A 77 20.04 -6.93 4.60
C TRP A 77 18.86 -5.97 4.75
N PHE A 78 19.04 -4.97 5.62
CA PHE A 78 18.15 -3.84 5.76
C PHE A 78 18.89 -2.56 5.36
N LYS A 79 18.20 -1.70 4.62
CA LYS A 79 18.68 -0.35 4.30
C LYS A 79 17.61 0.64 4.76
N TYR A 80 18.09 1.71 5.37
CA TYR A 80 17.31 2.85 5.78
C TYR A 80 17.92 4.12 5.19
N TYR A 81 17.06 5.03 4.75
CA TYR A 81 17.40 6.37 4.32
C TYR A 81 16.29 7.31 4.75
N ASN A 82 16.65 8.46 5.29
CA ASN A 82 15.70 9.49 5.67
C ASN A 82 16.31 10.88 5.45
N GLN A 83 15.57 11.73 4.78
CA GLN A 83 15.82 13.16 4.66
C GLN A 83 14.50 13.88 4.94
N PRO A 84 14.29 14.42 6.14
CA PRO A 84 12.99 14.96 6.57
C PRO A 84 12.45 16.09 5.69
N TYR A 85 13.34 16.89 5.09
CA TYR A 85 13.01 17.98 4.14
C TYR A 85 14.21 18.27 3.24
N ILE A 86 14.00 18.97 2.13
CA ILE A 86 15.08 19.38 1.22
C ILE A 86 16.11 20.23 1.99
N GLY A 87 17.37 19.79 1.96
CA GLY A 87 18.47 20.49 2.65
C GLY A 87 18.67 20.08 4.12
N ALA A 88 17.82 19.19 4.65
CA ALA A 88 18.10 18.54 5.94
C ALA A 88 19.30 17.60 5.82
N GLU A 89 19.93 17.31 6.96
CA GLU A 89 20.95 16.28 7.05
C GLU A 89 20.35 14.91 6.70
N GLU A 90 21.05 14.14 5.87
CA GLU A 90 20.66 12.81 5.47
C GLU A 90 21.06 11.79 6.52
N GLU A 91 20.12 10.98 6.95
CA GLU A 91 20.34 9.84 7.81
C GLU A 91 20.27 8.56 6.99
N SER A 92 21.29 7.71 7.05
CA SER A 92 21.29 6.45 6.34
C SER A 92 21.98 5.34 7.12
N ALA A 93 21.43 4.13 7.02
CA ALA A 93 22.00 2.94 7.61
C ALA A 93 21.87 1.75 6.65
N SER A 94 22.85 0.84 6.71
CA SER A 94 22.79 -0.43 5.98
C SER A 94 23.45 -1.50 6.83
N PHE A 95 22.69 -2.54 7.18
CA PHE A 95 23.17 -3.58 8.09
C PHE A 95 22.56 -4.93 7.74
N GLN A 96 23.30 -5.99 8.10
CA GLN A 96 22.81 -7.35 7.98
C GLN A 96 21.87 -7.65 9.15
N ILE A 97 20.78 -8.36 8.86
CA ILE A 97 19.77 -8.75 9.83
C ILE A 97 19.50 -10.25 9.74
N ASP A 98 18.78 -10.78 10.72
CA ASP A 98 18.38 -12.16 10.73
C ASP A 98 17.42 -12.48 9.56
N ALA A 99 17.56 -13.69 9.01
CA ALA A 99 16.68 -14.18 7.95
C ALA A 99 15.20 -14.19 8.38
N GLU A 100 14.92 -14.31 9.67
CA GLU A 100 13.57 -14.28 10.23
C GLU A 100 12.87 -12.93 9.96
N ALA A 101 13.62 -11.83 9.80
CA ALA A 101 13.05 -10.53 9.47
C ALA A 101 12.40 -10.52 8.07
N LEU A 102 13.02 -11.17 7.07
CA LEU A 102 12.40 -11.33 5.75
C LEU A 102 11.15 -12.20 5.80
N GLU A 103 11.19 -13.29 6.59
CA GLU A 103 10.02 -14.13 6.81
C GLU A 103 8.89 -13.37 7.51
N LYS A 104 9.21 -12.47 8.43
CA LYS A 104 8.24 -11.56 9.06
C LYS A 104 7.56 -10.68 8.01
N ILE A 105 8.32 -10.09 7.08
CA ILE A 105 7.76 -9.30 5.97
C ILE A 105 6.87 -10.17 5.07
N ARG A 106 7.29 -11.37 4.70
CA ARG A 106 6.50 -12.31 3.90
C ARG A 106 5.15 -12.63 4.57
N ARG A 107 5.17 -12.97 5.86
CA ARG A 107 3.94 -13.19 6.64
C ARG A 107 3.04 -11.95 6.65
N LYS A 108 3.62 -10.76 6.83
CA LYS A 108 2.87 -9.49 6.82
C LYS A 108 2.28 -9.19 5.44
N CYS A 109 3.00 -9.44 4.35
CA CYS A 109 2.46 -9.33 2.99
C CYS A 109 1.18 -10.16 2.82
N LYS A 110 1.19 -11.39 3.32
CA LYS A 110 0.06 -12.32 3.27
C LYS A 110 -1.09 -11.89 4.19
N GLU A 111 -0.77 -11.57 5.44
CA GLU A 111 -1.73 -11.14 6.46
C GLU A 111 -2.53 -9.90 6.02
N PHE A 112 -1.86 -8.92 5.43
CA PHE A 112 -2.48 -7.66 5.00
C PHE A 112 -2.92 -7.66 3.53
N GLY A 113 -2.69 -8.74 2.80
CA GLY A 113 -3.06 -8.88 1.40
C GLY A 113 -2.43 -7.81 0.50
N VAL A 114 -1.17 -7.41 0.80
CA VAL A 114 -0.49 -6.27 0.16
C VAL A 114 -0.40 -6.44 -1.35
N LEU A 115 -0.21 -7.66 -1.84
CA LEU A 115 -0.14 -7.99 -3.26
C LEU A 115 -1.47 -7.77 -4.00
N ASN A 116 -2.57 -7.63 -3.27
CA ASN A 116 -3.89 -7.36 -3.82
C ASN A 116 -4.30 -5.88 -3.67
N TRP A 117 -3.42 -5.01 -3.18
CA TRP A 117 -3.76 -3.59 -3.02
C TRP A 117 -3.98 -2.88 -4.36
N GLY A 118 -3.41 -3.39 -5.44
CA GLY A 118 -3.55 -2.84 -6.79
C GLY A 118 -2.94 -1.45 -6.93
N GLU A 119 -3.13 -0.83 -8.08
CA GLU A 119 -2.87 0.60 -8.24
C GLU A 119 -3.96 1.38 -7.50
N LEU A 120 -3.60 1.97 -6.38
CA LEU A 120 -4.48 2.90 -5.69
C LEU A 120 -4.69 4.11 -6.61
N ARG A 121 -5.90 4.28 -7.13
CA ARG A 121 -6.22 5.41 -8.00
C ARG A 121 -5.86 6.70 -7.28
N ALA A 122 -4.95 7.49 -7.88
CA ALA A 122 -4.88 8.90 -7.59
C ALA A 122 -6.30 9.46 -7.78
N SER A 123 -6.86 10.12 -6.76
CA SER A 123 -8.13 10.84 -6.95
C SER A 123 -7.92 11.87 -8.05
N GLU A 124 -8.97 12.19 -8.83
CA GLU A 124 -8.95 13.17 -9.91
C GLU A 124 -8.40 14.56 -9.50
N LEU A 125 -8.38 14.86 -8.21
CA LEU A 125 -7.62 15.96 -7.63
C LEU A 125 -6.24 15.44 -7.20
N GLN A 126 -5.27 15.42 -8.10
CA GLN A 126 -3.87 15.39 -7.73
C GLN A 126 -3.58 16.65 -6.90
N LEU A 127 -3.47 16.49 -5.60
CA LEU A 127 -2.80 17.47 -4.76
C LEU A 127 -1.32 17.38 -5.15
N LEU A 128 -0.84 18.35 -5.89
CA LEU A 128 0.55 18.45 -6.37
C LEU A 128 1.57 18.32 -5.23
N ASP A 129 1.13 18.54 -3.99
CA ASP A 129 1.98 18.64 -2.80
C ASP A 129 1.73 17.54 -1.76
N ALA A 130 1.01 16.46 -2.12
CA ALA A 130 0.81 15.35 -1.18
C ALA A 130 1.98 14.37 -1.23
N PRO A 131 2.48 13.89 -0.08
CA PRO A 131 3.51 12.86 -0.06
C PRO A 131 3.00 11.58 -0.73
N ILE A 132 3.87 10.94 -1.49
CA ILE A 132 3.60 9.66 -2.14
C ILE A 132 4.15 8.55 -1.27
N THR A 133 3.32 7.58 -0.93
CA THR A 133 3.76 6.33 -0.32
C THR A 133 3.83 5.25 -1.37
N SER A 134 4.94 4.53 -1.40
CA SER A 134 5.18 3.43 -2.33
C SER A 134 5.63 2.18 -1.59
N VAL A 135 5.09 1.05 -2.00
CA VAL A 135 5.56 -0.27 -1.58
C VAL A 135 5.92 -1.05 -2.82
N SER A 136 7.11 -1.63 -2.86
CA SER A 136 7.54 -2.44 -3.98
C SER A 136 8.15 -3.77 -3.54
N PHE A 137 7.97 -4.77 -4.36
CA PHE A 137 8.41 -6.14 -4.13
C PHE A 137 9.20 -6.64 -5.32
N THR A 138 10.23 -7.44 -5.05
CA THR A 138 10.91 -8.27 -6.04
C THR A 138 10.77 -9.73 -5.61
N TYR A 139 10.46 -10.61 -6.52
CA TYR A 139 10.29 -12.04 -6.31
C TYR A 139 11.51 -12.82 -6.80
N GLY A 140 11.63 -14.06 -6.39
CA GLY A 140 12.77 -14.92 -6.73
C GLY A 140 12.95 -15.18 -8.23
N ASP A 141 11.91 -14.97 -9.04
CA ASP A 141 11.94 -15.03 -10.50
C ASP A 141 12.25 -13.67 -11.16
N ASN A 142 12.63 -12.67 -10.37
CA ASN A 142 12.85 -11.27 -10.76
C ASN A 142 11.59 -10.53 -11.23
N GLU A 143 10.40 -11.05 -11.00
CA GLU A 143 9.17 -10.28 -11.16
C GLU A 143 9.15 -9.11 -10.18
N TYR A 144 8.61 -7.99 -10.63
CA TYR A 144 8.51 -6.76 -9.84
C TYR A 144 7.06 -6.31 -9.74
N TYR A 145 6.66 -5.94 -8.55
CA TYR A 145 5.34 -5.38 -8.26
C TYR A 145 5.48 -4.12 -7.41
N SER A 146 4.70 -3.09 -7.72
CA SER A 146 4.71 -1.83 -6.98
C SER A 146 3.31 -1.29 -6.79
N VAL A 147 3.06 -0.78 -5.59
CA VAL A 147 1.85 -0.03 -5.23
C VAL A 147 2.25 1.38 -4.85
N ASN A 148 1.65 2.36 -5.49
CA ASN A 148 1.90 3.77 -5.20
C ASN A 148 0.60 4.46 -4.80
N SER A 149 0.63 5.26 -3.74
CA SER A 149 -0.51 6.04 -3.30
C SER A 149 -0.10 7.45 -2.91
N SER A 150 -0.79 8.42 -3.48
CA SER A 150 -0.68 9.83 -3.08
C SER A 150 -1.68 10.24 -1.99
N ARG A 151 -2.62 9.37 -1.59
CA ARG A 151 -3.70 9.75 -0.66
C ARG A 151 -4.15 8.74 0.36
N GLU A 152 -4.56 7.56 -0.04
CA GLU A 152 -5.18 6.62 0.89
C GLU A 152 -4.64 5.21 0.64
N LEU A 153 -3.84 4.76 1.57
CA LEU A 153 -3.53 3.36 1.73
C LEU A 153 -4.73 2.63 2.36
N PRO A 154 -4.86 1.32 2.18
CA PRO A 154 -5.86 0.54 2.90
C PRO A 154 -5.82 0.82 4.40
N LYS A 155 -6.99 0.85 5.06
CA LYS A 155 -7.12 1.21 6.48
C LYS A 155 -6.23 0.41 7.44
N ASN A 156 -5.85 -0.80 7.04
CA ASN A 156 -5.00 -1.70 7.81
C ASN A 156 -3.51 -1.61 7.44
N SER A 157 -3.12 -0.74 6.51
CA SER A 157 -1.74 -0.66 5.98
C SER A 157 -0.69 -0.36 7.06
N ALA A 158 -1.07 0.40 8.11
CA ALA A 158 -0.18 0.71 9.22
C ALA A 158 0.41 -0.56 9.89
N GLY A 159 -0.37 -1.65 9.98
CA GLY A 159 0.10 -2.92 10.52
C GLY A 159 1.16 -3.60 9.65
N PHE A 160 1.14 -3.39 8.34
CA PHE A 160 2.20 -3.85 7.46
C PHE A 160 3.48 -3.02 7.64
N PHE A 161 3.36 -1.70 7.67
CA PHE A 161 4.52 -0.80 7.78
C PHE A 161 5.21 -0.89 9.14
N SER A 162 4.46 -1.22 10.21
CA SER A 162 5.06 -1.40 11.55
C SER A 162 6.23 -2.39 11.54
N ALA A 163 6.20 -3.41 10.68
CA ALA A 163 7.27 -4.39 10.59
C ALA A 163 8.63 -3.78 10.19
N PHE A 164 8.65 -2.75 9.36
CA PHE A 164 9.89 -2.05 8.99
C PHE A 164 10.43 -1.21 10.14
N TYR A 165 9.54 -0.52 10.86
CA TYR A 165 9.93 0.29 12.01
C TYR A 165 10.42 -0.58 13.16
N GLU A 166 9.80 -1.74 13.40
CA GLU A 166 10.25 -2.70 14.40
C GLU A 166 11.69 -3.19 14.12
N ILE A 167 12.03 -3.47 12.85
CA ILE A 167 13.39 -3.85 12.46
C ILE A 167 14.38 -2.72 12.71
N LEU A 168 14.01 -1.48 12.39
CA LEU A 168 14.84 -0.31 12.62
C LEU A 168 15.05 -0.05 14.13
N ASP A 169 14.01 -0.17 14.92
CA ASP A 169 14.06 0.01 16.37
C ASP A 169 14.93 -1.06 17.06
N GLU A 170 14.82 -2.32 16.61
CA GLU A 170 15.68 -3.41 17.09
C GLU A 170 17.16 -3.12 16.81
N TYR A 171 17.49 -2.59 15.64
CA TYR A 171 18.85 -2.19 15.30
C TYR A 171 19.34 -1.04 16.18
N ASN A 172 18.54 0.02 16.35
CA ASN A 172 18.91 1.18 17.17
C ASN A 172 19.13 0.81 18.64
N THR A 173 18.34 -0.16 19.17
CA THR A 173 18.48 -0.61 20.57
C THR A 173 19.70 -1.52 20.78
N GLN A 174 20.18 -2.21 19.75
CA GLN A 174 21.39 -3.05 19.83
C GLN A 174 22.69 -2.26 19.68
N GLY A 175 22.62 -0.91 19.62
CA GLY A 175 23.76 -0.02 19.52
C GLY A 175 24.39 -0.02 18.12
N GLY A 176 23.60 0.35 17.15
CA GLY A 176 24.07 0.60 15.80
C GLY A 176 25.23 1.61 15.81
N ASN A 177 26.46 1.10 15.68
CA ASN A 177 27.69 1.85 15.49
C ASN A 177 28.00 1.96 14.02
#